data_205e60f776d004fa12d04a8300c7c9f8
#
_entry.id   205e60f776d004fa12d04a8300c7c9f8
#
_cell.length_a   1.000
_cell.length_b   1.000
_cell.length_c   1.000
_cell.angle_alpha   90.00
_cell.angle_beta   90.00
_cell.angle_gamma   90.00
#
_symmetry.space_group_name_H-M   'P 1'
#
loop_
_entity.id
_entity.type
_entity.pdbx_description
1 polymer ?
#
loop_
_entity_poly.entity_id
_entity_poly.type
_entity_poly.pdbx_seq_one_letter_code
_entity_poly.pdbx_strand_id
1 'polypeptide(L)'
;EVSGGNTSSLPRKGPIRAIRRTKEPMYFKAYAAEAAALLKGKTDVGVVGGFRTIADIEEALESTDLAFISMSRPFLRQPDLPNRWKSGDTEPALCISCSRCFGAENVDCIFNKKEKEKQDA
;
A
#
# COMPACT_ATOMS: atom_id res chain seq x y z
N GLU A 1 2.35 9.52 -9.84
CA GLU A 1 2.11 8.26 -9.13
C GLU A 1 1.16 7.37 -9.91
N VAL A 2 1.58 6.13 -10.15
CA VAL A 2 0.74 5.14 -10.82
C VAL A 2 -0.16 4.43 -9.80
N SER A 3 -1.45 4.52 -10.04
CA SER A 3 -2.51 3.86 -9.31
C SER A 3 -3.61 3.40 -10.27
N GLY A 4 -4.69 2.84 -9.79
CA GLY A 4 -5.76 2.41 -10.69
C GLY A 4 -7.06 2.10 -9.99
N GLY A 5 -8.09 1.89 -10.81
CA GLY A 5 -9.45 1.71 -10.38
C GLY A 5 -10.18 3.03 -10.15
N ASN A 6 -11.49 2.97 -10.15
CA ASN A 6 -12.39 4.09 -9.88
C ASN A 6 -13.69 3.59 -9.26
N THR A 7 -14.60 4.49 -8.90
CA THR A 7 -15.88 4.14 -8.28
C THR A 7 -16.78 3.26 -9.15
N SER A 8 -16.70 3.36 -10.47
CA SER A 8 -17.47 2.53 -11.40
C SER A 8 -16.97 1.09 -11.47
N SER A 9 -15.76 0.82 -11.00
CA SER A 9 -15.19 -0.53 -10.92
C SER A 9 -15.49 -1.27 -9.60
N LEU A 10 -16.22 -0.63 -8.69
CA LEU A 10 -16.75 -1.26 -7.49
C LEU A 10 -17.92 -2.21 -7.84
N PRO A 11 -18.13 -3.28 -7.09
CA PRO A 11 -17.38 -3.73 -5.91
C PRO A 11 -16.20 -4.65 -6.22
N ARG A 12 -15.99 -5.04 -7.48
CA ARG A 12 -15.03 -6.11 -7.84
C ARG A 12 -13.66 -5.62 -8.26
N LYS A 13 -13.55 -4.42 -8.82
CA LYS A 13 -12.33 -3.86 -9.40
C LYS A 13 -12.06 -2.42 -8.94
N GLY A 14 -12.53 -2.04 -7.77
CA GLY A 14 -12.29 -0.70 -7.23
C GLY A 14 -10.80 -0.38 -7.04
N PRO A 15 -10.48 0.87 -6.68
CA PRO A 15 -9.10 1.32 -6.48
C PRO A 15 -8.39 0.58 -5.35
N ILE A 16 -9.15 -0.13 -4.52
CA ILE A 16 -8.65 -0.83 -3.35
C ILE A 16 -8.81 -2.33 -3.55
N ARG A 17 -7.70 -3.05 -3.47
CA ARG A 17 -7.69 -4.50 -3.60
C ARG A 17 -7.24 -5.18 -2.31
N ALA A 18 -7.89 -6.29 -1.99
CA ALA A 18 -7.42 -7.19 -0.95
C ALA A 18 -6.28 -8.05 -1.50
N ILE A 19 -5.09 -7.97 -0.93
CA ILE A 19 -3.91 -8.74 -1.38
C ILE A 19 -4.21 -10.24 -1.42
N ARG A 20 -4.95 -10.77 -0.45
CA ARG A 20 -5.32 -12.20 -0.42
C ARG A 20 -6.12 -12.67 -1.63
N ARG A 21 -6.74 -11.77 -2.38
CA ARG A 21 -7.56 -12.05 -3.56
C ARG A 21 -6.85 -11.77 -4.86
N THR A 22 -5.63 -11.27 -4.81
CA THR A 22 -4.79 -10.98 -5.99
C THR A 22 -3.68 -12.01 -6.06
N LYS A 23 -3.37 -12.47 -7.27
CA LYS A 23 -2.20 -13.33 -7.52
C LYS A 23 -0.90 -12.53 -7.39
N GLU A 24 -0.96 -11.22 -7.60
CA GLU A 24 0.15 -10.29 -7.52
C GLU A 24 -0.11 -9.26 -6.42
N PRO A 25 0.61 -9.31 -5.30
CA PRO A 25 0.45 -8.35 -4.20
C PRO A 25 0.65 -6.90 -4.65
N MET A 26 1.67 -6.64 -5.45
CA MET A 26 2.05 -5.33 -5.99
C MET A 26 1.43 -5.11 -7.38
N TYR A 27 0.13 -5.11 -7.45
CA TYR A 27 -0.67 -5.24 -8.67
C TYR A 27 -0.52 -4.11 -9.71
N PHE A 28 0.08 -2.98 -9.37
CA PHE A 28 0.38 -1.89 -10.30
C PHE A 28 1.87 -1.75 -10.64
N LYS A 29 2.74 -2.57 -10.05
CA LYS A 29 4.19 -2.49 -10.24
C LYS A 29 4.60 -2.58 -11.71
N ALA A 30 4.07 -3.54 -12.46
CA ALA A 30 4.43 -3.73 -13.87
C ALA A 30 4.10 -2.50 -14.72
N TYR A 31 2.92 -1.95 -14.57
CA TYR A 31 2.50 -0.73 -15.28
C TYR A 31 3.34 0.49 -14.88
N ALA A 32 3.64 0.62 -13.60
CA ALA A 32 4.47 1.72 -13.10
C ALA A 32 5.91 1.62 -13.58
N ALA A 33 6.47 0.42 -13.63
CA ALA A 33 7.82 0.16 -14.14
C ALA A 33 7.92 0.53 -15.64
N GLU A 34 6.92 0.16 -16.45
CA GLU A 34 6.85 0.56 -17.86
C GLU A 34 6.78 2.07 -18.01
N ALA A 35 5.91 2.74 -17.25
CA ALA A 35 5.81 4.20 -17.27
C ALA A 35 7.12 4.86 -16.83
N ALA A 36 7.78 4.35 -15.79
CA ALA A 36 9.06 4.87 -15.30
C ALA A 36 10.16 4.77 -16.37
N ALA A 37 10.25 3.64 -17.06
CA ALA A 37 11.21 3.45 -18.14
C ALA A 37 10.99 4.42 -19.31
N LEU A 38 9.74 4.62 -19.72
CA LEU A 38 9.37 5.56 -20.80
C LEU A 38 9.62 7.03 -20.44
N LEU A 39 9.50 7.39 -19.17
CA LEU A 39 9.63 8.76 -18.68
C LEU A 39 10.99 9.06 -18.05
N LYS A 40 11.92 8.12 -18.11
CA LYS A 40 13.26 8.27 -17.54
C LYS A 40 13.95 9.55 -18.02
N GLY A 41 14.43 10.35 -17.08
CA GLY A 41 15.06 11.63 -17.38
C GLY A 41 14.09 12.78 -17.68
N LYS A 42 12.77 12.53 -17.69
CA LYS A 42 11.72 13.55 -17.88
C LYS A 42 10.96 13.86 -16.60
N THR A 43 10.61 12.82 -15.84
CA THR A 43 9.93 12.96 -14.57
C THR A 43 10.11 11.71 -13.71
N ASP A 44 10.03 11.87 -12.40
CA ASP A 44 10.00 10.75 -11.47
C ASP A 44 8.66 10.05 -11.49
N VAL A 45 8.67 8.73 -11.40
CA VAL A 45 7.47 7.90 -11.35
C VAL A 45 7.48 7.07 -10.08
N GLY A 46 6.38 7.08 -9.36
CA GLY A 46 6.15 6.21 -8.21
C GLY A 46 4.93 5.32 -8.40
N VAL A 47 4.73 4.39 -7.48
CA VAL A 47 3.60 3.46 -7.50
C VAL A 47 2.98 3.27 -6.13
N VAL A 48 1.67 3.10 -6.09
CA VAL A 48 0.90 2.73 -4.88
C VAL A 48 0.18 1.41 -5.10
N GLY A 49 0.11 0.61 -4.07
CA GLY A 49 -0.77 -0.56 -4.01
C GLY A 49 -0.06 -1.88 -3.76
N GLY A 50 -0.42 -2.51 -2.65
CA GLY A 50 -0.04 -3.86 -2.34
C GLY A 50 1.30 -4.07 -1.64
N PHE A 51 2.13 -3.05 -1.48
CA PHE A 51 3.40 -3.15 -0.76
C PHE A 51 3.16 -3.32 0.75
N ARG A 52 3.89 -4.27 1.37
CA ARG A 52 3.76 -4.61 2.80
C ARG A 52 5.08 -4.91 3.48
N THR A 53 6.16 -5.08 2.73
CA THR A 53 7.50 -5.41 3.25
C THR A 53 8.55 -4.45 2.69
N ILE A 54 9.62 -4.25 3.44
CA ILE A 54 10.79 -3.51 2.95
C ILE A 54 11.42 -4.25 1.76
N ALA A 55 11.51 -5.57 1.83
CA ALA A 55 12.10 -6.36 0.76
C ALA A 55 11.41 -6.16 -0.59
N ASP A 56 10.07 -6.12 -0.60
CA ASP A 56 9.30 -5.84 -1.83
C ASP A 56 9.54 -4.41 -2.35
N ILE A 57 9.69 -3.44 -1.43
CA ILE A 57 9.96 -2.04 -1.77
C ILE A 57 11.36 -1.91 -2.38
N GLU A 58 12.38 -2.45 -1.71
CA GLU A 58 13.77 -2.44 -2.18
C GLU A 58 13.90 -3.14 -3.54
N GLU A 59 13.32 -4.32 -3.68
CA GLU A 59 13.31 -5.06 -4.95
C GLU A 59 12.68 -4.22 -6.08
N ALA A 60 11.55 -3.57 -5.82
CA ALA A 60 10.89 -2.74 -6.82
C ALA A 60 11.75 -1.53 -7.23
N LEU A 61 12.37 -0.85 -6.28
CA LEU A 61 13.21 0.31 -6.54
C LEU A 61 14.55 -0.08 -7.22
N GLU A 62 15.12 -1.23 -6.88
CA GLU A 62 16.38 -1.70 -7.47
C GLU A 62 16.20 -2.29 -8.87
N SER A 63 15.09 -2.98 -9.11
CA SER A 63 14.83 -3.68 -10.38
C SER A 63 14.15 -2.82 -11.46
N THR A 64 13.75 -1.61 -11.14
CA THR A 64 13.02 -0.71 -12.04
C THR A 64 13.54 0.73 -11.97
N ASP A 65 13.04 1.60 -12.84
CA ASP A 65 13.31 3.04 -12.79
C ASP A 65 12.30 3.81 -11.88
N LEU A 66 11.60 3.12 -10.99
CA LEU A 66 10.71 3.77 -10.01
C LEU A 66 11.51 4.60 -9.01
N ALA A 67 11.03 5.81 -8.74
CA ALA A 67 11.67 6.74 -7.82
C ALA A 67 11.19 6.60 -6.37
N PHE A 68 9.94 6.16 -6.17
CA PHE A 68 9.34 5.99 -4.83
C PHE A 68 8.17 5.02 -4.83
N ILE A 69 7.86 4.53 -3.64
CA ILE A 69 6.70 3.68 -3.35
C ILE A 69 5.78 4.42 -2.38
N SER A 70 4.49 4.45 -2.69
CA SER A 70 3.47 5.01 -1.81
C SER A 70 2.66 3.91 -1.13
N MET A 71 2.22 4.20 0.09
CA MET A 71 1.35 3.31 0.85
C MET A 71 0.24 4.11 1.54
N SER A 72 -0.96 3.56 1.60
CA SER A 72 -2.11 4.18 2.27
C SER A 72 -2.58 3.35 3.47
N ARG A 73 -3.19 2.20 3.22
CA ARG A 73 -3.76 1.35 4.28
C ARG A 73 -2.77 0.87 5.34
N PRO A 74 -1.49 0.57 5.03
CA PRO A 74 -0.50 0.30 6.07
C PRO A 74 -0.34 1.44 7.06
N PHE A 75 -0.35 2.70 6.60
CA PHE A 75 -0.22 3.86 7.47
C PHE A 75 -1.48 4.16 8.29
N LEU A 76 -2.67 3.75 7.81
CA LEU A 76 -3.88 3.77 8.64
C LEU A 76 -3.79 2.77 9.80
N ARG A 77 -3.15 1.64 9.60
CA ARG A 77 -2.94 0.63 10.64
C ARG A 77 -1.79 1.00 11.58
N GLN A 78 -0.70 1.51 11.02
CA GLN A 78 0.54 1.85 11.71
C GLN A 78 1.08 3.19 11.19
N PRO A 79 0.65 4.33 11.75
CA PRO A 79 1.13 5.65 11.31
C PRO A 79 2.63 5.83 11.47
N ASP A 80 3.24 5.14 12.41
CA ASP A 80 4.67 5.15 12.72
C ASP A 80 5.49 4.11 11.93
N LEU A 81 4.88 3.38 11.01
CA LEU A 81 5.53 2.31 10.24
C LEU A 81 6.89 2.70 9.62
N PRO A 82 7.06 3.89 9.00
CA PRO A 82 8.36 4.30 8.48
C PRO A 82 9.44 4.42 9.56
N ASN A 83 9.09 4.94 10.73
CA ASN A 83 10.01 5.08 11.85
C ASN A 83 10.40 3.70 12.42
N ARG A 84 9.45 2.79 12.53
CA ARG A 84 9.69 1.40 12.95
C ARG A 84 10.70 0.73 12.02
N TRP A 85 10.48 0.80 10.72
CA TRP A 85 11.39 0.24 9.72
C TRP A 85 12.78 0.90 9.75
N LYS A 86 12.82 2.23 9.88
CA LYS A 86 14.06 2.99 10.01
C LYS A 86 14.87 2.61 11.25
N SER A 87 14.20 2.21 12.35
CA SER A 87 14.87 1.76 13.57
C SER A 87 15.43 0.33 13.50
N GLY A 88 15.21 -0.38 12.39
CA GLY A 88 15.72 -1.74 12.15
C GLY A 88 14.71 -2.87 12.40
N ASP A 89 13.49 -2.56 12.86
CA ASP A 89 12.40 -3.53 12.92
C ASP A 89 11.76 -3.66 11.53
N THR A 90 12.24 -4.61 10.74
CA THR A 90 11.84 -4.83 9.34
C THR A 90 10.66 -5.77 9.15
N GLU A 91 9.97 -6.14 10.25
CA GLU A 91 8.77 -6.97 10.16
C GLU A 91 7.72 -6.36 9.21
N PRO A 92 6.98 -7.19 8.48
CA PRO A 92 5.95 -6.71 7.56
C PRO A 92 4.95 -5.76 8.19
N ALA A 93 4.36 -4.90 7.38
CA ALA A 93 3.26 -4.05 7.81
C ALA A 93 2.05 -4.91 8.25
N LEU A 94 1.43 -4.55 9.36
CA LEU A 94 0.30 -5.29 9.95
C LEU A 94 -1.00 -5.21 9.14
N CYS A 95 -1.08 -4.35 8.13
CA CYS A 95 -2.25 -4.23 7.28
C CYS A 95 -2.48 -5.49 6.45
N ILE A 96 -3.58 -6.18 6.69
CA ILE A 96 -3.97 -7.41 5.98
C ILE A 96 -4.82 -7.17 4.73
N SER A 97 -4.97 -5.93 4.30
CA SER A 97 -5.72 -5.54 3.09
C SER A 97 -7.21 -5.97 3.10
N CYS A 98 -7.84 -6.03 4.27
CA CYS A 98 -9.25 -6.40 4.40
C CYS A 98 -10.23 -5.34 3.87
N SER A 99 -9.76 -4.12 3.58
CA SER A 99 -10.51 -2.96 3.06
C SER A 99 -11.68 -2.47 3.95
N ARG A 100 -11.71 -2.87 5.21
CA ARG A 100 -12.75 -2.44 6.17
C ARG A 100 -12.54 -1.03 6.74
N CYS A 101 -11.42 -0.39 6.45
CA CYS A 101 -11.14 0.99 6.85
C CYS A 101 -12.00 2.03 6.12
N PHE A 102 -12.68 1.67 5.04
CA PHE A 102 -13.49 2.57 4.22
C PHE A 102 -15.00 2.46 4.47
N GLY A 103 -15.44 1.66 5.41
CA GLY A 103 -16.86 1.41 5.70
C GLY A 103 -17.44 2.16 6.91
N ALA A 104 -16.69 3.10 7.49
CA ALA A 104 -17.10 3.84 8.67
C ALA A 104 -17.17 5.35 8.38
N GLU A 105 -17.87 6.10 9.24
CA GLU A 105 -17.92 7.57 9.17
C GLU A 105 -16.53 8.21 9.11
N ASN A 106 -15.56 7.61 9.80
CA ASN A 106 -14.17 8.00 9.78
C ASN A 106 -13.33 6.88 9.18
N VAL A 107 -12.44 7.23 8.28
CA VAL A 107 -11.44 6.30 7.73
C VAL A 107 -10.45 5.91 8.84
N ASP A 108 -10.59 4.69 9.35
CA ASP A 108 -9.71 4.16 10.40
C ASP A 108 -9.60 2.64 10.29
N CYS A 109 -8.51 2.08 10.80
CA CYS A 109 -8.32 0.63 10.79
C CYS A 109 -9.23 -0.06 11.82
N ILE A 110 -10.01 -1.02 11.38
CA ILE A 110 -10.91 -1.79 12.25
C ILE A 110 -10.16 -2.49 13.40
N PHE A 111 -8.92 -2.89 13.19
CA PHE A 111 -8.10 -3.50 14.24
C PHE A 111 -7.67 -2.48 15.28
N ASN A 112 -7.34 -1.25 14.88
CA ASN A 112 -7.02 -0.16 15.80
C ASN A 112 -8.23 0.19 16.67
N LYS A 113 -9.44 0.24 16.09
CA LYS A 113 -10.68 0.47 16.85
C LYS A 113 -10.89 -0.60 17.91
N LYS A 114 -10.76 -1.87 17.54
CA LYS A 114 -10.90 -2.99 18.48
C LYS A 114 -9.85 -3.02 19.59
N GLU A 115 -8.62 -2.58 19.29
CA GLU A 115 -7.55 -2.46 20.29
C GLU A 115 -7.85 -1.35 21.29
N LYS A 116 -8.32 -0.18 20.83
CA LYS A 116 -8.76 0.91 21.69
C LYS A 116 -9.93 0.50 22.61
N GLU A 117 -10.96 -0.14 22.05
CA GLU A 117 -12.11 -0.64 22.80
C GLU A 117 -11.71 -1.61 23.92
N LYS A 118 -10.69 -2.44 23.72
CA LYS A 118 -10.17 -3.35 24.75
C LYS A 118 -9.36 -2.64 25.84
N GLN A 119 -8.70 -1.54 25.50
CA GLN A 119 -7.93 -0.75 26.47
C GLN A 119 -8.85 0.11 27.35
N ASP A 120 -9.99 0.55 26.81
CA ASP A 120 -10.98 1.40 27.49
C ASP A 120 -11.99 0.58 28.33
N ALA A 121 -11.95 -0.75 28.23
CA ALA A 121 -12.86 -1.65 28.95
C ALA A 121 -12.43 -1.95 30.41
#